data_618cc242b7baeebfda00eebba0f70b4d
#
_entry.id   618cc242b7baeebfda00eebba0f70b4d
#
_cell.length_a   1.000
_cell.length_b   1.000
_cell.length_c   1.000
_cell.angle_alpha   90.00
_cell.angle_beta   90.00
_cell.angle_gamma   90.00
#
_symmetry.space_group_name_H-M   'P 1'
#
loop_
_entity.id
_entity.type
_entity.pdbx_description
1 polymer ?
#
loop_
_entity_poly.entity_id
_entity_poly.type
_entity_poly.pdbx_seq_one_letter_code
_entity_poly.pdbx_strand_id
1 'polypeptide(L)'
;DSKLEDKYLEEWNLREKENCGIYFRNNCWWWRPLWNYVCNSCLDIMDGDDMEGGGWNNGYEISEAKASAIAKRLFELIDSGDTKGYEDHHKKTMKEAEENNKGKKMGDDGYDWNDSYPFDVENVRNFAQFCSESGGFEIC
;
A
#
# COMPACT_ATOMS: atom_id res chain seq x y z
N ASP A 1 -31.89 4.98 11.52
CA ASP A 1 -32.22 6.16 10.72
C ASP A 1 -31.09 6.44 9.73
N SER A 2 -31.41 6.46 8.44
CA SER A 2 -30.43 6.66 7.37
C SER A 2 -29.72 8.01 7.43
N LYS A 3 -30.40 9.05 7.93
CA LYS A 3 -29.80 10.38 8.12
C LYS A 3 -28.73 10.39 9.21
N LEU A 4 -28.88 9.58 10.23
CA LEU A 4 -27.91 9.45 11.31
C LEU A 4 -26.66 8.69 10.83
N GLU A 5 -26.85 7.65 10.02
CA GLU A 5 -25.78 6.88 9.41
C GLU A 5 -24.95 7.73 8.43
N ASP A 6 -25.61 8.53 7.59
CA ASP A 6 -24.99 9.47 6.67
C ASP A 6 -24.12 10.49 7.41
N LYS A 7 -24.64 11.01 8.53
CA LYS A 7 -23.91 11.96 9.38
C LYS A 7 -22.67 11.32 10.01
N TYR A 8 -22.77 10.07 10.47
CA TYR A 8 -21.63 9.33 11.01
C TYR A 8 -20.55 9.09 9.96
N LEU A 9 -20.95 8.74 8.73
CA LEU A 9 -20.02 8.54 7.63
C LEU A 9 -19.30 9.84 7.23
N GLU A 10 -20.02 10.97 7.21
CA GLU A 10 -19.43 12.28 6.93
C GLU A 10 -18.41 12.66 8.01
N GLU A 11 -18.73 12.46 9.28
CA GLU A 11 -17.82 12.75 10.39
C GLU A 11 -16.59 11.84 10.36
N TRP A 12 -16.77 10.56 10.04
CA TRP A 12 -15.69 9.60 9.89
C TRP A 12 -14.75 10.01 8.76
N ASN A 13 -15.28 10.30 7.58
CA ASN A 13 -14.51 10.72 6.42
C ASN A 13 -13.74 12.01 6.68
N LEU A 14 -14.33 12.94 7.40
CA LEU A 14 -13.69 14.20 7.79
C LEU A 14 -12.51 13.94 8.73
N ARG A 15 -12.66 13.07 9.72
CA ARG A 15 -11.59 12.68 10.65
C ARG A 15 -10.45 11.98 9.94
N GLU A 16 -10.75 11.07 9.03
CA GLU A 16 -9.73 10.38 8.21
C GLU A 16 -8.94 11.39 7.39
N LYS A 17 -9.60 12.38 6.80
CA LYS A 17 -8.98 13.41 5.99
C LYS A 17 -8.11 14.36 6.84
N GLU A 18 -8.56 14.73 8.02
CA GLU A 18 -7.82 15.59 8.96
C GLU A 18 -6.62 14.88 9.59
N ASN A 19 -6.68 13.55 9.72
CA ASN A 19 -5.68 12.74 10.40
C ASN A 19 -4.86 11.86 9.44
N CYS A 20 -4.77 12.21 8.17
CA CYS A 20 -4.09 11.38 7.16
C CYS A 20 -2.61 11.13 7.44
N GLY A 21 -1.95 11.94 8.26
CA GLY A 21 -0.57 11.74 8.69
C GLY A 21 -0.41 10.92 9.98
N ILE A 22 -1.51 10.57 10.66
CA ILE A 22 -1.48 9.88 11.95
C ILE A 22 -1.60 8.38 11.79
N TYR A 23 -2.42 7.92 10.86
CA TYR A 23 -2.70 6.51 10.70
C TYR A 23 -3.00 6.16 9.23
N PHE A 24 -2.35 5.11 8.76
CA PHE A 24 -2.61 4.51 7.46
C PHE A 24 -2.82 3.02 7.65
N ARG A 25 -3.85 2.47 7.03
CA ARG A 25 -4.18 1.05 7.17
C ARG A 25 -4.43 0.38 5.82
N ASN A 26 -3.73 -0.73 5.62
CA ASN A 26 -4.07 -1.72 4.61
C ASN A 26 -4.15 -3.08 5.29
N ASN A 27 -5.02 -3.98 4.80
CA ASN A 27 -4.93 -5.37 5.18
C ASN A 27 -3.69 -6.00 4.52
N CYS A 28 -3.31 -7.21 4.90
CA CYS A 28 -2.08 -7.84 4.40
C CYS A 28 -2.09 -8.06 2.88
N TRP A 29 -3.24 -8.22 2.26
CA TRP A 29 -3.38 -8.43 0.82
C TRP A 29 -3.01 -7.18 0.02
N TRP A 30 -3.42 -6.00 0.51
CA TRP A 30 -3.09 -4.71 -0.08
C TRP A 30 -1.69 -4.21 0.32
N TRP A 31 -1.29 -4.47 1.56
CA TRP A 31 -0.02 -3.99 2.11
C TRP A 31 1.18 -4.61 1.41
N ARG A 32 1.18 -5.92 1.19
CA ARG A 32 2.33 -6.62 0.61
C ARG A 32 2.74 -6.10 -0.76
N PRO A 33 1.84 -5.98 -1.76
CA PRO A 33 2.24 -5.43 -3.05
C PRO A 33 2.63 -3.94 -2.96
N LEU A 34 1.96 -3.16 -2.12
CA LEU A 34 2.34 -1.77 -1.87
C LEU A 34 3.75 -1.68 -1.30
N TRP A 35 4.04 -2.43 -0.24
CA TRP A 35 5.35 -2.41 0.41
C TRP A 35 6.46 -2.92 -0.52
N ASN A 36 6.20 -3.93 -1.31
CA ASN A 36 7.15 -4.42 -2.33
C ASN A 36 7.48 -3.32 -3.34
N TYR A 37 6.48 -2.59 -3.81
CA TYR A 37 6.68 -1.48 -4.73
C TYR A 37 7.51 -0.37 -4.08
N VAL A 38 7.19 -0.02 -2.84
CA VAL A 38 7.93 1.00 -2.07
C VAL A 38 9.39 0.59 -1.88
N CYS A 39 9.65 -0.64 -1.47
CA CYS A 39 11.02 -1.15 -1.27
C CYS A 39 11.83 -1.11 -2.57
N ASN A 40 11.27 -1.59 -3.66
CA ASN A 40 11.95 -1.63 -4.96
C ASN A 40 12.20 -0.24 -5.52
N SER A 41 11.35 0.72 -5.19
CA SER A 41 11.47 2.11 -5.66
C SER A 41 12.38 2.98 -4.79
N CYS A 42 12.66 2.54 -3.57
CA CYS A 42 13.36 3.32 -2.54
C CYS A 42 14.61 2.59 -2.01
N LEU A 43 15.31 1.84 -2.86
CA LEU A 43 16.52 1.07 -2.49
C LEU A 43 17.64 1.98 -1.95
N ASP A 44 17.69 3.22 -2.40
CA ASP A 44 18.67 4.22 -1.98
C ASP A 44 18.26 4.96 -0.69
N ILE A 45 17.01 4.83 -0.26
CA ILE A 45 16.45 5.50 0.92
C ILE A 45 16.41 4.56 2.12
N MET A 46 16.00 3.31 1.90
CA MET A 46 15.82 2.29 2.92
C MET A 46 16.94 1.26 2.91
N ASP A 47 17.31 0.78 4.09
CA ASP A 47 18.24 -0.34 4.23
C ASP A 47 17.50 -1.69 4.31
N GLY A 48 18.27 -2.79 4.42
CA GLY A 48 17.70 -4.14 4.51
C GLY A 48 16.78 -4.33 5.73
N ASP A 49 17.11 -3.71 6.85
CA ASP A 49 16.30 -3.78 8.08
C ASP A 49 14.96 -3.08 7.90
N ASP A 50 14.93 -1.93 7.21
CA ASP A 50 13.69 -1.21 6.90
C ASP A 50 12.77 -2.06 6.02
N MET A 51 13.32 -2.70 5.00
CA MET A 51 12.57 -3.52 4.06
C MET A 51 11.97 -4.76 4.75
N GLU A 52 12.77 -5.43 5.56
CA GLU A 52 12.33 -6.58 6.34
C GLU A 52 11.30 -6.18 7.41
N GLY A 53 11.52 -5.05 8.09
CA GLY A 53 10.62 -4.54 9.13
C GLY A 53 9.20 -4.29 8.63
N GLY A 54 9.06 -3.88 7.37
CA GLY A 54 7.74 -3.68 6.74
C GLY A 54 6.96 -4.97 6.50
N GLY A 55 7.62 -6.12 6.53
CA GLY A 55 6.98 -7.42 6.38
C GLY A 55 6.45 -8.01 7.70
N TRP A 56 6.81 -7.42 8.83
CA TRP A 56 6.42 -7.89 10.16
C TRP A 56 5.61 -6.82 10.89
N ASN A 57 4.47 -7.19 11.46
CA ASN A 57 3.61 -6.26 12.20
C ASN A 57 4.07 -6.17 13.67
N ASN A 58 5.31 -5.75 13.89
CA ASN A 58 5.93 -5.76 15.22
C ASN A 58 6.37 -4.38 15.74
N GLY A 59 5.90 -3.30 15.10
CA GLY A 59 6.21 -1.94 15.54
C GLY A 59 7.52 -1.38 15.02
N TYR A 60 8.03 -1.88 13.89
CA TYR A 60 9.23 -1.34 13.27
C TYR A 60 9.07 0.14 12.93
N GLU A 61 10.02 0.96 13.31
CA GLU A 61 9.96 2.41 13.15
C GLU A 61 10.67 2.89 11.88
N ILE A 62 10.00 3.77 11.12
CA ILE A 62 10.56 4.49 9.98
C ILE A 62 10.72 5.96 10.41
N SER A 63 11.94 6.49 10.27
CA SER A 63 12.27 7.85 10.68
C SER A 63 11.57 8.92 9.84
N GLU A 64 11.47 10.14 10.36
CA GLU A 64 10.91 11.29 9.64
C GLU A 64 11.64 11.54 8.31
N ALA A 65 12.98 11.50 8.32
CA ALA A 65 13.80 11.72 7.12
C ALA A 65 13.49 10.68 6.04
N LYS A 66 13.40 9.40 6.43
CA LYS A 66 13.06 8.31 5.50
C LYS A 66 11.62 8.42 5.00
N ALA A 67 10.67 8.72 5.88
CA ALA A 67 9.26 8.89 5.51
C ALA A 67 9.09 10.01 4.49
N SER A 68 9.71 11.15 4.71
CA SER A 68 9.67 12.30 3.78
C SER A 68 10.31 11.96 2.43
N ALA A 69 11.43 11.26 2.43
CA ALA A 69 12.11 10.83 1.19
C ALA A 69 11.27 9.82 0.41
N ILE A 70 10.64 8.87 1.10
CA ILE A 70 9.73 7.89 0.48
C ILE A 70 8.55 8.62 -0.17
N ALA A 71 7.92 9.55 0.53
CA ALA A 71 6.80 10.34 0.00
C ALA A 71 7.18 11.07 -1.28
N LYS A 72 8.30 11.77 -1.27
CA LYS A 72 8.80 12.50 -2.44
C LYS A 72 9.00 11.56 -3.63
N ARG A 73 9.66 10.43 -3.40
CA ARG A 73 9.91 9.42 -4.44
C ARG A 73 8.61 8.88 -5.01
N LEU A 74 7.66 8.54 -4.18
CA LEU A 74 6.38 7.98 -4.63
C LEU A 74 5.57 8.99 -5.43
N PHE A 75 5.53 10.25 -5.03
CA PHE A 75 4.85 11.29 -5.81
C PHE A 75 5.53 11.51 -7.18
N GLU A 76 6.84 11.48 -7.24
CA GLU A 76 7.59 11.57 -8.51
C GLU A 76 7.24 10.41 -9.45
N LEU A 77 7.14 9.20 -8.92
CA LEU A 77 6.80 7.99 -9.69
C LEU A 77 5.34 8.01 -10.17
N ILE A 78 4.43 8.54 -9.36
CA ILE A 78 3.04 8.74 -9.76
C ILE A 78 2.96 9.75 -10.90
N ASP A 79 3.63 10.88 -10.75
CA ASP A 79 3.62 11.96 -11.77
C ASP A 79 4.27 11.53 -13.08
N SER A 80 5.30 10.71 -13.04
CA SER A 80 5.99 10.21 -14.24
C SER A 80 5.23 9.11 -14.98
N GLY A 81 4.20 8.53 -14.35
CA GLY A 81 3.45 7.40 -14.89
C GLY A 81 4.04 6.04 -14.58
N ASP A 82 5.16 5.96 -13.83
CA ASP A 82 5.77 4.68 -13.43
C ASP A 82 4.82 3.83 -12.60
N THR A 83 4.18 4.43 -11.61
CA THR A 83 3.23 3.74 -10.72
C THR A 83 2.04 3.20 -11.50
N LYS A 84 1.51 3.98 -12.45
CA LYS A 84 0.40 3.54 -13.32
C LYS A 84 0.83 2.37 -14.23
N GLY A 85 2.02 2.43 -14.78
CA GLY A 85 2.58 1.32 -15.57
C GLY A 85 2.71 0.05 -14.75
N TYR A 86 3.16 0.17 -13.51
CA TYR A 86 3.25 -0.96 -12.57
C TYR A 86 1.86 -1.51 -12.25
N GLU A 87 0.88 -0.65 -12.00
CA GLU A 87 -0.52 -1.06 -11.78
C GLU A 87 -1.06 -1.86 -12.96
N ASP A 88 -0.86 -1.39 -14.19
CA ASP A 88 -1.34 -2.06 -15.40
C ASP A 88 -0.70 -3.43 -15.57
N HIS A 89 0.61 -3.54 -15.33
CA HIS A 89 1.33 -4.81 -15.37
C HIS A 89 0.83 -5.77 -14.27
N HIS A 90 0.61 -5.25 -13.08
CA HIS A 90 0.11 -6.02 -11.94
C HIS A 90 -1.29 -6.58 -12.21
N LYS A 91 -2.18 -5.76 -12.78
CA LYS A 91 -3.54 -6.21 -13.17
C LYS A 91 -3.49 -7.31 -14.22
N LYS A 92 -2.56 -7.22 -15.15
CA LYS A 92 -2.34 -8.27 -16.16
C LYS A 92 -1.91 -9.59 -15.49
N THR A 93 -0.96 -9.51 -14.55
CA THR A 93 -0.49 -10.66 -13.78
C THR A 93 -1.65 -11.29 -12.98
N MET A 94 -2.51 -10.48 -12.37
CA MET A 94 -3.69 -10.95 -11.65
C MET A 94 -4.66 -11.71 -12.56
N LYS A 95 -4.91 -11.19 -13.76
CA LYS A 95 -5.78 -11.87 -14.73
C LYS A 95 -5.22 -13.22 -15.17
N GLU A 96 -3.91 -13.28 -15.39
CA GLU A 96 -3.22 -14.53 -15.73
C GLU A 96 -3.34 -15.55 -14.59
N ALA A 97 -3.19 -15.08 -13.35
CA ALA A 97 -3.37 -15.92 -12.16
C ALA A 97 -4.80 -16.44 -12.03
N GLU A 98 -5.79 -15.58 -12.25
CA GLU A 98 -7.23 -15.98 -12.27
C GLU A 98 -7.50 -17.06 -13.30
N GLU A 99 -6.96 -16.91 -14.51
CA GLU A 99 -7.09 -17.93 -15.58
C GLU A 99 -6.45 -19.26 -15.17
N ASN A 100 -5.25 -19.21 -14.60
CA ASN A 100 -4.54 -20.41 -14.15
C ASN A 100 -5.26 -21.10 -12.98
N ASN A 101 -6.01 -20.35 -12.19
CA ASN A 101 -6.73 -20.86 -11.01
C ASN A 101 -8.13 -21.39 -11.31
N LYS A 102 -8.61 -21.27 -12.55
CA LYS A 102 -9.93 -21.82 -12.94
C LYS A 102 -9.99 -23.31 -12.62
N GLY A 103 -11.01 -23.69 -11.84
CA GLY A 103 -11.20 -25.07 -11.40
C GLY A 103 -10.33 -25.49 -10.22
N LYS A 104 -9.51 -24.57 -9.66
CA LYS A 104 -8.67 -24.81 -8.49
C LYS A 104 -9.25 -24.12 -7.27
N LYS A 105 -9.01 -24.70 -6.10
CA LYS A 105 -9.36 -24.09 -4.80
C LYS A 105 -8.08 -23.56 -4.15
N MET A 106 -8.23 -22.57 -3.28
CA MET A 106 -7.13 -22.08 -2.43
C MET A 106 -6.48 -23.25 -1.70
N GLY A 107 -5.15 -23.33 -1.81
CA GLY A 107 -4.37 -24.40 -1.21
C GLY A 107 -4.13 -25.61 -2.11
N ASP A 108 -4.75 -25.68 -3.28
CA ASP A 108 -4.48 -26.74 -4.28
C ASP A 108 -3.06 -26.58 -4.85
N ASP A 109 -2.46 -27.69 -5.25
CA ASP A 109 -1.16 -27.66 -5.91
C ASP A 109 -1.26 -26.84 -7.21
N GLY A 110 -0.28 -25.95 -7.40
CA GLY A 110 -0.23 -25.08 -8.57
C GLY A 110 -1.17 -23.89 -8.54
N TYR A 111 -1.82 -23.63 -7.38
CA TYR A 111 -2.63 -22.42 -7.21
C TYR A 111 -1.73 -21.18 -7.22
N ASP A 112 -2.09 -20.20 -8.04
CA ASP A 112 -1.33 -18.94 -8.15
C ASP A 112 -1.94 -17.87 -7.26
N TRP A 113 -1.26 -17.52 -6.17
CA TRP A 113 -1.72 -16.54 -5.19
C TRP A 113 -1.67 -15.09 -5.67
N ASN A 114 -1.10 -14.83 -6.85
CA ASN A 114 -1.03 -13.46 -7.40
C ASN A 114 -2.39 -12.84 -7.69
N ASP A 115 -3.45 -13.64 -7.80
CA ASP A 115 -4.82 -13.14 -7.94
C ASP A 115 -5.38 -12.50 -6.65
N SER A 116 -4.70 -12.69 -5.52
CA SER A 116 -5.16 -12.27 -4.19
C SER A 116 -4.53 -10.96 -3.69
N TYR A 117 -3.53 -10.43 -4.41
CA TYR A 117 -2.77 -9.25 -3.97
C TYR A 117 -3.03 -8.04 -4.89
N PRO A 118 -4.05 -7.20 -4.58
CA PRO A 118 -4.36 -6.05 -5.43
C PRO A 118 -3.33 -4.93 -5.30
N PHE A 119 -3.20 -4.13 -6.37
CA PHE A 119 -2.33 -2.95 -6.40
C PHE A 119 -2.97 -1.86 -7.25
N ASP A 120 -2.99 -0.62 -6.77
CA ASP A 120 -3.41 0.53 -7.57
C ASP A 120 -2.67 1.82 -7.18
N VAL A 121 -2.73 2.80 -8.07
CA VAL A 121 -2.10 4.12 -7.89
C VAL A 121 -2.69 4.86 -6.68
N GLU A 122 -3.98 4.73 -6.47
CA GLU A 122 -4.70 5.37 -5.36
C GLU A 122 -4.11 4.97 -4.00
N ASN A 123 -3.85 3.67 -3.81
CA ASN A 123 -3.27 3.16 -2.57
C ASN A 123 -1.84 3.69 -2.36
N VAL A 124 -1.05 3.78 -3.43
CA VAL A 124 0.30 4.37 -3.39
C VAL A 124 0.23 5.85 -3.03
N ARG A 125 -0.71 6.59 -3.63
CA ARG A 125 -0.90 8.02 -3.35
C ARG A 125 -1.28 8.24 -1.89
N ASN A 126 -2.21 7.46 -1.37
CA ASN A 126 -2.65 7.56 0.02
C ASN A 126 -1.50 7.27 0.99
N PHE A 127 -0.69 6.28 0.71
CA PHE A 127 0.50 5.96 1.50
C PHE A 127 1.54 7.07 1.42
N ALA A 128 1.79 7.63 0.23
CA ALA A 128 2.71 8.74 0.04
C ALA A 128 2.26 9.98 0.83
N GLN A 129 0.97 10.28 0.81
CA GLN A 129 0.38 11.37 1.59
C GLN A 129 0.59 11.14 3.09
N PHE A 130 0.32 9.93 3.57
CA PHE A 130 0.59 9.55 4.96
C PHE A 130 2.06 9.75 5.33
N CYS A 131 2.99 9.27 4.50
CA CYS A 131 4.43 9.41 4.73
C CYS A 131 4.86 10.88 4.81
N SER A 132 4.29 11.75 3.94
CA SER A 132 4.65 13.17 3.91
C SER A 132 4.23 13.93 5.16
N GLU A 133 3.16 13.48 5.83
CA GLU A 133 2.57 14.16 6.98
C GLU A 133 2.85 13.49 8.32
N SER A 134 3.37 12.26 8.31
CA SER A 134 3.50 11.44 9.52
C SER A 134 4.60 11.89 10.49
N GLY A 135 5.66 12.52 9.99
CA GLY A 135 6.83 12.80 10.82
C GLY A 135 7.61 11.55 11.23
N GLY A 136 7.44 10.45 10.51
CA GLY A 136 7.91 9.12 10.86
C GLY A 136 6.75 8.24 11.32
N PHE A 137 6.89 6.93 11.22
CA PHE A 137 5.78 6.02 11.55
C PHE A 137 6.27 4.64 11.99
N GLU A 138 5.37 3.90 12.64
CA GLU A 138 5.57 2.50 13.00
C GLU A 138 4.74 1.59 12.08
N ILE A 139 5.28 0.42 11.78
CA ILE A 139 4.59 -0.61 10.99
C ILE A 139 4.05 -1.67 11.95
N CYS A 140 2.74 -1.65 12.13
CA CYS A 140 2.04 -2.56 13.03
C CYS A 140 1.02 -3.43 12.33
#